data_c0a1fb670bd78ae92117564b42fc4fac
#
_entry.id   c0a1fb670bd78ae92117564b42fc4fac
#
_cell.length_a   1.000
_cell.length_b   1.000
_cell.length_c   1.000
_cell.angle_alpha   90.00
_cell.angle_beta   90.00
_cell.angle_gamma   90.00
#
_symmetry.space_group_name_H-M   'P 1'
#
loop_
_entity.id
_entity.type
_entity.pdbx_description
1 polymer ?
#
loop_
_entity_poly.entity_id
_entity_poly.type
_entity_poly.pdbx_seq_one_letter_code
_entity_poly.pdbx_strand_id
1 'polypeptide(L)'
;MTYARVSILASLGVAAIAIAAPGRHAPPAHGRKAPTFADVAPILYAKCAGCHHPGEVAPFSLLTYQDAKQMAPTIAAAVGQKIMPPWQAVSHGEFTNERTLTPDQIQTLQTWAKNGAPAGDLAKAPAVPEFTPGWQMGKPDFVGEPSKPYEISADGTDDYRCFVIPTNFDQDRYVTGVEVRPGNRRVVHHVLIYLDSNGLARKKVSPDGKSGYESFGGPGFVPTGALGGWAP
;
A
#
# COMPACT_ATOMS: atom_id res chain seq x y z
N MET A 1 33.68 63.65 -43.88
CA MET A 1 32.19 63.76 -44.03
C MET A 1 31.71 62.59 -44.81
N THR A 2 31.18 61.60 -44.13
CA THR A 2 30.73 60.30 -44.73
C THR A 2 29.28 60.11 -44.31
N TYR A 3 28.37 60.22 -45.28
CA TYR A 3 26.91 60.00 -45.05
C TYR A 3 26.56 58.50 -45.00
N ALA A 4 26.04 58.09 -43.92
CA ALA A 4 25.44 56.72 -43.76
C ALA A 4 24.02 56.75 -44.33
N ARG A 5 23.75 55.85 -45.30
CA ARG A 5 22.41 55.62 -45.84
C ARG A 5 21.71 54.60 -44.96
N VAL A 6 20.57 55.01 -44.40
CA VAL A 6 19.64 54.08 -43.66
C VAL A 6 18.63 53.54 -44.69
N SER A 7 18.68 52.27 -44.91
CA SER A 7 17.65 51.50 -45.69
C SER A 7 16.57 50.99 -44.78
N ILE A 8 15.34 51.45 -44.94
CA ILE A 8 14.17 51.00 -44.27
C ILE A 8 13.58 49.84 -45.09
N LEU A 9 13.68 48.62 -44.56
CA LEU A 9 12.95 47.41 -45.07
C LEU A 9 11.57 47.36 -44.43
N ALA A 10 10.53 47.61 -45.25
CA ALA A 10 9.14 47.39 -44.84
C ALA A 10 8.80 45.93 -45.01
N SER A 11 8.63 45.22 -43.88
CA SER A 11 8.12 43.83 -43.86
C SER A 11 6.60 43.83 -43.89
N LEU A 12 6.02 43.37 -45.00
CA LEU A 12 4.60 43.06 -45.12
C LEU A 12 4.30 41.79 -44.28
N GLY A 13 3.66 41.99 -43.13
CA GLY A 13 3.14 40.91 -42.34
C GLY A 13 1.88 40.32 -42.95
N VAL A 14 1.95 39.07 -43.42
CA VAL A 14 0.76 38.29 -43.80
C VAL A 14 0.09 37.79 -42.52
N ALA A 15 -1.06 38.37 -42.19
CA ALA A 15 -1.90 37.88 -41.08
C ALA A 15 -2.57 36.58 -41.52
N ALA A 16 -2.11 35.44 -40.98
CA ALA A 16 -2.78 34.16 -41.09
C ALA A 16 -4.00 34.16 -40.19
N ILE A 17 -5.20 34.24 -40.76
CA ILE A 17 -6.47 34.01 -40.05
C ILE A 17 -6.57 32.53 -39.75
N ALA A 18 -6.31 32.12 -38.51
CA ALA A 18 -6.58 30.78 -38.04
C ALA A 18 -8.10 30.60 -37.92
N ILE A 19 -8.70 29.90 -38.86
CA ILE A 19 -10.10 29.44 -38.76
C ILE A 19 -10.09 28.35 -37.68
N ALA A 20 -10.59 28.67 -36.50
CA ALA A 20 -10.82 27.67 -35.43
C ALA A 20 -11.87 26.67 -35.91
N ALA A 21 -11.44 25.42 -36.12
CA ALA A 21 -12.36 24.35 -36.39
C ALA A 21 -13.32 24.21 -35.19
N PRO A 22 -14.64 24.03 -35.42
CA PRO A 22 -15.58 23.83 -34.33
C PRO A 22 -15.16 22.61 -33.55
N GLY A 23 -14.85 22.81 -32.26
CA GLY A 23 -14.50 21.72 -31.36
C GLY A 23 -15.55 20.62 -31.46
N ARG A 24 -15.13 19.41 -31.80
CA ARG A 24 -15.99 18.23 -31.69
C ARG A 24 -16.37 18.10 -30.22
N HIS A 25 -17.58 18.56 -29.89
CA HIS A 25 -18.19 18.26 -28.61
C HIS A 25 -18.29 16.72 -28.59
N ALA A 26 -17.56 16.10 -27.68
CA ALA A 26 -17.78 14.69 -27.38
C ALA A 26 -19.28 14.52 -27.06
N PRO A 27 -19.97 13.53 -27.65
CA PRO A 27 -21.39 13.31 -27.36
C PRO A 27 -21.54 13.18 -25.85
N PRO A 28 -22.62 13.72 -25.24
CA PRO A 28 -22.88 13.57 -23.83
C PRO A 28 -22.89 12.09 -23.51
N ALA A 29 -22.11 11.69 -22.51
CA ALA A 29 -22.03 10.29 -22.06
C ALA A 29 -23.46 9.84 -21.74
N HIS A 30 -24.05 9.05 -22.65
CA HIS A 30 -25.40 8.54 -22.51
C HIS A 30 -25.48 7.80 -21.19
N GLY A 31 -26.28 8.32 -20.27
CA GLY A 31 -26.85 7.72 -19.07
C GLY A 31 -26.20 6.47 -18.50
N ARG A 32 -24.89 6.48 -18.19
CA ARG A 32 -24.35 5.43 -17.33
C ARG A 32 -25.09 5.50 -16.01
N LYS A 33 -25.88 4.49 -15.71
CA LYS A 33 -26.53 4.33 -14.41
C LYS A 33 -25.49 4.56 -13.32
N ALA A 34 -25.83 5.36 -12.31
CA ALA A 34 -24.91 5.61 -11.20
C ALA A 34 -24.42 4.28 -10.61
N PRO A 35 -23.12 4.13 -10.34
CA PRO A 35 -22.57 2.91 -9.75
C PRO A 35 -23.27 2.60 -8.43
N THR A 36 -23.48 1.32 -8.17
CA THR A 36 -24.03 0.77 -6.93
C THR A 36 -22.95 -0.02 -6.17
N PHE A 37 -23.29 -0.55 -5.01
CA PHE A 37 -22.34 -1.40 -4.27
C PHE A 37 -21.88 -2.62 -5.08
N ALA A 38 -22.76 -3.22 -5.89
CA ALA A 38 -22.38 -4.33 -6.75
C ALA A 38 -21.27 -3.97 -7.77
N ASP A 39 -21.19 -2.68 -8.16
CA ASP A 39 -20.15 -2.21 -9.09
C ASP A 39 -18.82 -1.89 -8.37
N VAL A 40 -18.86 -1.50 -7.10
CA VAL A 40 -17.66 -1.13 -6.33
C VAL A 40 -17.11 -2.28 -5.49
N ALA A 41 -17.94 -3.23 -5.06
CA ALA A 41 -17.52 -4.37 -4.25
C ALA A 41 -16.36 -5.19 -4.87
N PRO A 42 -16.38 -5.49 -6.18
CA PRO A 42 -15.24 -6.18 -6.81
C PRO A 42 -13.92 -5.42 -6.66
N ILE A 43 -13.96 -4.09 -6.74
CA ILE A 43 -12.78 -3.23 -6.58
C ILE A 43 -12.31 -3.25 -5.13
N LEU A 44 -13.23 -3.06 -4.18
CA LEU A 44 -12.93 -3.07 -2.75
C LEU A 44 -12.35 -4.41 -2.32
N TYR A 45 -12.93 -5.51 -2.79
CA TYR A 45 -12.48 -6.86 -2.41
C TYR A 45 -11.10 -7.19 -2.99
N ALA A 46 -10.85 -6.82 -4.24
CA ALA A 46 -9.58 -7.11 -4.89
C ALA A 46 -8.42 -6.20 -4.45
N LYS A 47 -8.70 -4.94 -4.09
CA LYS A 47 -7.67 -3.92 -3.91
C LYS A 47 -7.56 -3.36 -2.48
N CYS A 48 -8.58 -3.54 -1.65
CA CYS A 48 -8.65 -2.91 -0.33
C CYS A 48 -8.81 -3.94 0.80
N ALA A 49 -9.65 -4.97 0.60
CA ALA A 49 -10.04 -5.90 1.64
C ALA A 49 -8.88 -6.69 2.25
N GLY A 50 -7.77 -6.90 1.50
CA GLY A 50 -6.58 -7.56 2.03
C GLY A 50 -5.99 -6.90 3.28
N CYS A 51 -6.18 -5.57 3.43
CA CYS A 51 -5.80 -4.83 4.63
C CYS A 51 -7.02 -4.38 5.44
N HIS A 52 -8.15 -4.12 4.77
CA HIS A 52 -9.38 -3.62 5.38
C HIS A 52 -10.36 -4.74 5.71
N HIS A 53 -9.95 -5.66 6.59
CA HIS A 53 -10.82 -6.69 7.19
C HIS A 53 -10.47 -6.88 8.67
N PRO A 54 -11.36 -7.49 9.47
CA PRO A 54 -11.10 -7.71 10.89
C PRO A 54 -9.80 -8.49 11.15
N GLY A 55 -8.99 -7.99 12.06
CA GLY A 55 -7.71 -8.62 12.43
C GLY A 55 -6.50 -8.19 11.61
N GLU A 56 -6.70 -7.35 10.59
CA GLU A 56 -5.62 -6.77 9.79
C GLU A 56 -5.24 -5.33 10.20
N VAL A 57 -4.25 -4.76 9.50
CA VAL A 57 -3.61 -3.48 9.85
C VAL A 57 -4.56 -2.29 9.77
N ALA A 58 -5.51 -2.29 8.85
CA ALA A 58 -6.41 -1.16 8.66
C ALA A 58 -7.38 -1.00 9.83
N PRO A 59 -7.70 0.25 10.25
CA PRO A 59 -8.52 0.50 11.44
C PRO A 59 -10.01 0.21 11.26
N PHE A 60 -10.46 -0.12 10.04
CA PHE A 60 -11.85 -0.42 9.72
C PHE A 60 -11.94 -1.46 8.59
N SER A 61 -13.07 -2.16 8.56
CA SER A 61 -13.41 -3.14 7.52
C SER A 61 -14.02 -2.45 6.29
N LEU A 62 -13.89 -3.09 5.12
CA LEU A 62 -14.58 -2.73 3.88
C LEU A 62 -15.29 -3.95 3.26
N LEU A 63 -15.63 -4.94 4.06
CA LEU A 63 -16.23 -6.19 3.58
C LEU A 63 -17.73 -6.08 3.33
N THR A 64 -18.44 -5.25 4.10
CA THR A 64 -19.88 -5.10 3.96
C THR A 64 -20.25 -3.80 3.26
N TYR A 65 -21.47 -3.76 2.73
CA TYR A 65 -22.03 -2.53 2.18
C TYR A 65 -22.07 -1.41 3.23
N GLN A 66 -22.46 -1.72 4.47
CA GLN A 66 -22.56 -0.75 5.55
C GLN A 66 -21.19 -0.15 5.87
N ASP A 67 -20.16 -0.99 6.00
CA ASP A 67 -18.78 -0.56 6.24
C ASP A 67 -18.31 0.38 5.13
N ALA A 68 -18.46 -0.06 3.89
CA ALA A 68 -18.03 0.71 2.72
C ALA A 68 -18.81 2.02 2.57
N LYS A 69 -20.14 2.01 2.82
CA LYS A 69 -20.98 3.20 2.76
C LYS A 69 -20.57 4.25 3.79
N GLN A 70 -20.32 3.82 5.01
CA GLN A 70 -19.86 4.71 6.09
C GLN A 70 -18.55 5.40 5.71
N MET A 71 -17.66 4.70 5.01
CA MET A 71 -16.36 5.20 4.62
C MET A 71 -16.31 5.80 3.20
N ALA A 72 -17.45 5.86 2.49
CA ALA A 72 -17.49 6.27 1.09
C ALA A 72 -16.82 7.62 0.80
N PRO A 73 -17.03 8.70 1.57
CA PRO A 73 -16.33 9.96 1.35
C PRO A 73 -14.80 9.83 1.52
N THR A 74 -14.38 9.09 2.53
CA THR A 74 -12.96 8.84 2.81
C THR A 74 -12.31 8.01 1.70
N ILE A 75 -13.00 6.96 1.23
CA ILE A 75 -12.55 6.14 0.10
C ILE A 75 -12.35 7.05 -1.13
N ALA A 76 -13.36 7.84 -1.49
CA ALA A 76 -13.29 8.72 -2.67
C ALA A 76 -12.13 9.71 -2.60
N ALA A 77 -11.89 10.31 -1.44
CA ALA A 77 -10.77 11.22 -1.22
C ALA A 77 -9.41 10.51 -1.32
N ALA A 78 -9.26 9.39 -0.62
CA ALA A 78 -8.01 8.64 -0.55
C ALA A 78 -7.58 8.06 -1.92
N VAL A 79 -8.52 7.50 -2.68
CA VAL A 79 -8.22 6.97 -4.02
C VAL A 79 -7.96 8.08 -5.03
N GLY A 80 -8.68 9.22 -4.92
CA GLY A 80 -8.47 10.39 -5.77
C GLY A 80 -7.10 11.04 -5.58
N GLN A 81 -6.59 11.04 -4.36
CA GLN A 81 -5.25 11.51 -3.99
C GLN A 81 -4.17 10.44 -4.17
N LYS A 82 -4.54 9.22 -4.59
CA LYS A 82 -3.65 8.06 -4.72
C LYS A 82 -2.90 7.69 -3.42
N ILE A 83 -3.51 7.99 -2.27
CA ILE A 83 -3.01 7.57 -0.95
C ILE A 83 -3.34 6.09 -0.72
N MET A 84 -4.50 5.65 -1.22
CA MET A 84 -4.96 4.26 -1.14
C MET A 84 -5.29 3.71 -2.53
N PRO A 85 -4.93 2.44 -2.78
CA PRO A 85 -4.06 1.57 -1.98
C PRO A 85 -2.64 2.14 -1.84
N PRO A 86 -1.89 1.83 -0.74
CA PRO A 86 -0.54 2.34 -0.55
C PRO A 86 0.40 1.67 -1.56
N TRP A 87 0.79 2.43 -2.59
CA TRP A 87 1.68 1.98 -3.65
C TRP A 87 2.55 3.14 -4.10
N GLN A 88 3.83 3.11 -3.74
CA GLN A 88 4.77 4.22 -3.99
C GLN A 88 5.55 4.06 -5.31
N ALA A 89 5.63 2.84 -5.85
CA ALA A 89 6.36 2.59 -7.06
C ALA A 89 5.62 3.17 -8.29
N VAL A 90 6.36 3.78 -9.20
CA VAL A 90 5.87 4.05 -10.55
C VAL A 90 5.84 2.72 -11.28
N SER A 91 4.67 2.32 -11.76
CA SER A 91 4.45 1.02 -12.37
C SER A 91 3.90 1.15 -13.77
N HIS A 92 4.34 0.24 -14.63
CA HIS A 92 3.83 0.04 -15.99
C HIS A 92 3.33 -1.42 -16.16
N GLY A 93 3.03 -2.11 -15.06
CA GLY A 93 2.55 -3.49 -15.03
C GLY A 93 3.65 -4.54 -14.79
N GLU A 94 4.86 -4.12 -14.43
CA GLU A 94 6.01 -5.00 -14.20
C GLU A 94 6.06 -5.62 -12.80
N PHE A 95 5.26 -5.12 -11.85
CA PHE A 95 5.29 -5.63 -10.48
C PHE A 95 4.27 -6.75 -10.26
N THR A 96 4.71 -7.81 -9.63
CA THR A 96 3.82 -8.87 -9.15
C THR A 96 2.94 -8.35 -8.00
N ASN A 97 1.66 -8.70 -8.03
CA ASN A 97 0.67 -8.29 -7.00
C ASN A 97 0.52 -6.77 -6.84
N GLU A 98 0.67 -6.03 -7.92
CA GLU A 98 0.47 -4.59 -7.93
C GLU A 98 -0.92 -4.19 -7.41
N ARG A 99 -0.94 -3.25 -6.45
CA ARG A 99 -2.17 -2.79 -5.79
C ARG A 99 -2.75 -1.49 -6.37
N THR A 100 -2.23 -0.98 -7.48
CA THR A 100 -2.75 0.24 -8.10
C THR A 100 -4.20 0.10 -8.56
N LEU A 101 -4.88 1.24 -8.64
CA LEU A 101 -6.22 1.35 -9.24
C LEU A 101 -6.12 1.95 -10.64
N THR A 102 -6.92 1.44 -11.56
CA THR A 102 -7.08 2.08 -12.87
C THR A 102 -7.86 3.40 -12.74
N PRO A 103 -7.72 4.33 -13.71
CA PRO A 103 -8.52 5.56 -13.72
C PRO A 103 -10.03 5.28 -13.65
N ASP A 104 -10.51 4.24 -14.34
CA ASP A 104 -11.94 3.86 -14.33
C ASP A 104 -12.38 3.35 -12.95
N GLN A 105 -11.53 2.61 -12.24
CA GLN A 105 -11.82 2.15 -10.88
C GLN A 105 -11.90 3.33 -9.90
N ILE A 106 -10.96 4.27 -10.00
CA ILE A 106 -10.99 5.50 -9.19
C ILE A 106 -12.27 6.28 -9.48
N GLN A 107 -12.61 6.50 -10.75
CA GLN A 107 -13.82 7.21 -11.14
C GLN A 107 -15.09 6.51 -10.64
N THR A 108 -15.14 5.18 -10.69
CA THR A 108 -16.27 4.38 -10.21
C THR A 108 -16.49 4.57 -8.72
N LEU A 109 -15.42 4.46 -7.90
CA LEU A 109 -15.48 4.67 -6.46
C LEU A 109 -15.89 6.10 -6.10
N GLN A 110 -15.32 7.10 -6.77
CA GLN A 110 -15.65 8.51 -6.55
C GLN A 110 -17.09 8.82 -6.94
N THR A 111 -17.55 8.30 -8.07
CA THR A 111 -18.92 8.52 -8.55
C THR A 111 -19.94 7.85 -7.62
N TRP A 112 -19.65 6.63 -7.15
CA TRP A 112 -20.47 5.94 -6.16
C TRP A 112 -20.61 6.74 -4.87
N ALA A 113 -19.51 7.22 -4.29
CA ALA A 113 -19.53 8.04 -3.09
C ALA A 113 -20.28 9.35 -3.29
N LYS A 114 -20.03 10.06 -4.41
CA LYS A 114 -20.69 11.33 -4.77
C LYS A 114 -22.21 11.19 -4.88
N ASN A 115 -22.70 10.02 -5.31
CA ASN A 115 -24.14 9.74 -5.44
C ASN A 115 -24.76 9.19 -4.14
N GLY A 116 -24.13 9.37 -2.97
CA GLY A 116 -24.63 8.92 -1.68
C GLY A 116 -24.44 7.44 -1.41
N ALA A 117 -23.50 6.81 -2.12
CA ALA A 117 -23.14 5.41 -1.95
C ALA A 117 -24.34 4.44 -2.02
N PRO A 118 -25.10 4.41 -3.14
CA PRO A 118 -26.31 3.58 -3.23
C PRO A 118 -25.98 2.10 -3.12
N ALA A 119 -26.84 1.34 -2.40
CA ALA A 119 -26.72 -0.10 -2.27
C ALA A 119 -26.93 -0.81 -3.61
N GLY A 120 -27.95 -0.40 -4.35
CA GLY A 120 -28.44 -1.17 -5.46
C GLY A 120 -29.00 -2.54 -5.03
N ASP A 121 -28.94 -3.51 -5.93
CA ASP A 121 -29.29 -4.89 -5.63
C ASP A 121 -28.07 -5.62 -5.03
N LEU A 122 -28.05 -5.82 -3.72
CA LEU A 122 -26.95 -6.46 -3.00
C LEU A 122 -26.75 -7.94 -3.41
N ALA A 123 -27.78 -8.60 -3.94
CA ALA A 123 -27.65 -9.96 -4.43
C ALA A 123 -26.74 -10.07 -5.67
N LYS A 124 -26.49 -8.95 -6.35
CA LYS A 124 -25.57 -8.87 -7.49
C LYS A 124 -24.12 -8.56 -7.09
N ALA A 125 -23.88 -8.24 -5.82
CA ALA A 125 -22.53 -8.08 -5.33
C ALA A 125 -21.83 -9.46 -5.28
N PRO A 126 -20.51 -9.52 -5.52
CA PRO A 126 -19.78 -10.78 -5.35
C PRO A 126 -19.82 -11.24 -3.90
N ALA A 127 -19.60 -12.53 -3.69
CA ALA A 127 -19.44 -13.07 -2.35
C ALA A 127 -18.30 -12.34 -1.60
N VAL A 128 -18.51 -12.09 -0.32
CA VAL A 128 -17.47 -11.50 0.53
C VAL A 128 -16.28 -12.45 0.56
N PRO A 129 -15.06 -11.95 0.34
CA PRO A 129 -13.88 -12.80 0.39
C PRO A 129 -13.69 -13.37 1.80
N GLU A 130 -13.33 -14.62 1.85
CA GLU A 130 -12.95 -15.29 3.10
C GLU A 130 -11.45 -15.09 3.34
N PHE A 131 -11.12 -14.75 4.59
CA PHE A 131 -9.74 -14.62 5.04
C PHE A 131 -9.45 -15.75 6.04
N THR A 132 -8.43 -16.53 5.75
CA THR A 132 -8.01 -17.61 6.63
C THR A 132 -7.49 -17.05 7.95
N PRO A 133 -8.10 -17.37 9.09
CA PRO A 133 -7.55 -16.99 10.37
C PRO A 133 -6.22 -17.73 10.61
N GLY A 134 -5.25 -17.04 11.21
CA GLY A 134 -3.97 -17.67 11.52
C GLY A 134 -2.97 -17.62 10.35
N TRP A 135 -2.14 -18.65 10.23
CA TRP A 135 -1.07 -18.73 9.24
C TRP A 135 -1.62 -18.89 7.82
N GLN A 136 -1.17 -18.01 6.90
CA GLN A 136 -1.66 -18.01 5.52
C GLN A 136 -0.98 -19.09 4.66
N MET A 137 0.23 -19.49 5.02
CA MET A 137 1.00 -20.52 4.32
C MET A 137 0.77 -21.92 4.89
N GLY A 138 -0.24 -22.10 5.73
CA GLY A 138 -0.51 -23.35 6.42
C GLY A 138 0.24 -23.48 7.77
N LYS A 139 0.24 -24.67 8.36
CA LYS A 139 0.90 -24.89 9.66
C LYS A 139 2.42 -24.72 9.51
N PRO A 140 3.07 -23.80 10.26
CA PRO A 140 4.52 -23.63 10.20
C PRO A 140 5.25 -24.82 10.85
N ASP A 141 6.42 -25.14 10.32
CA ASP A 141 7.33 -26.12 10.93
C ASP A 141 8.11 -25.53 12.11
N PHE A 142 8.28 -24.22 12.11
CA PHE A 142 8.95 -23.47 13.18
C PHE A 142 8.26 -22.13 13.43
N VAL A 143 8.01 -21.80 14.68
CA VAL A 143 7.55 -20.48 15.11
C VAL A 143 8.60 -19.89 16.03
N GLY A 144 9.16 -18.75 15.60
CA GLY A 144 10.13 -18.00 16.39
C GLY A 144 9.49 -16.77 17.01
N GLU A 145 9.67 -16.60 18.31
CA GLU A 145 9.14 -15.46 19.07
C GLU A 145 10.22 -14.81 19.93
N PRO A 146 10.15 -13.49 20.15
CA PRO A 146 10.95 -12.87 21.21
C PRO A 146 10.67 -13.52 22.57
N SER A 147 11.69 -13.67 23.40
CA SER A 147 11.57 -14.35 24.71
C SER A 147 10.62 -13.65 25.68
N LYS A 148 10.35 -12.38 25.46
CA LYS A 148 9.39 -11.55 26.23
C LYS A 148 8.69 -10.56 25.29
N PRO A 149 7.45 -10.18 25.59
CA PRO A 149 6.79 -9.06 24.94
C PRO A 149 7.65 -7.80 25.04
N TYR A 150 7.61 -6.98 24.00
CA TYR A 150 8.26 -5.68 23.98
C TYR A 150 7.19 -4.58 24.01
N GLU A 151 7.28 -3.70 24.99
CA GLU A 151 6.36 -2.59 25.14
C GLU A 151 6.93 -1.35 24.45
N ILE A 152 6.15 -0.80 23.50
CA ILE A 152 6.46 0.44 22.80
C ILE A 152 5.74 1.58 23.49
N SER A 153 6.46 2.67 23.76
CA SER A 153 5.86 3.89 24.32
C SER A 153 4.85 4.48 23.32
N ALA A 154 3.75 5.02 23.85
CA ALA A 154 2.80 5.77 23.04
C ALA A 154 3.36 7.13 22.60
N ASP A 155 4.33 7.63 23.34
CA ASP A 155 5.01 8.92 23.12
C ASP A 155 6.45 8.66 22.68
N GLY A 156 6.88 9.32 21.62
CA GLY A 156 8.28 9.24 21.20
C GLY A 156 8.46 9.09 19.70
N THR A 157 9.71 8.81 19.34
CA THR A 157 10.12 8.52 17.97
C THR A 157 10.00 7.03 17.67
N ASP A 158 10.15 6.66 16.39
CA ASP A 158 10.21 5.27 15.97
C ASP A 158 11.27 4.48 16.72
N ASP A 159 10.92 3.27 17.15
CA ASP A 159 11.81 2.36 17.86
C ASP A 159 12.29 1.25 16.92
N TYR A 160 13.60 1.16 16.73
CA TYR A 160 14.27 0.17 15.88
C TYR A 160 14.88 -0.92 16.75
N ARG A 161 14.18 -2.05 16.88
CA ARG A 161 14.51 -3.09 17.82
C ARG A 161 14.86 -4.41 17.17
N CYS A 162 16.01 -4.96 17.49
CA CYS A 162 16.44 -6.29 17.05
C CYS A 162 16.24 -7.31 18.16
N PHE A 163 15.57 -8.41 17.83
CA PHE A 163 15.37 -9.54 18.72
C PHE A 163 16.17 -10.74 18.22
N VAL A 164 16.82 -11.44 19.12
CA VAL A 164 17.54 -12.67 18.81
C VAL A 164 16.62 -13.85 19.05
N ILE A 165 16.33 -14.60 18.00
CA ILE A 165 15.47 -15.77 18.06
C ILE A 165 16.32 -17.03 17.78
N PRO A 166 16.58 -17.86 18.81
CA PRO A 166 17.30 -19.10 18.61
C PRO A 166 16.47 -20.11 17.81
N THR A 167 17.02 -20.67 16.76
CA THR A 167 16.35 -21.72 15.99
C THR A 167 16.55 -23.11 16.61
N ASN A 168 17.71 -23.33 17.25
CA ASN A 168 18.13 -24.59 17.86
C ASN A 168 18.01 -25.81 16.89
N PHE A 169 18.19 -25.59 15.60
CA PHE A 169 18.22 -26.67 14.63
C PHE A 169 19.54 -27.44 14.76
N ASP A 170 19.43 -28.75 14.74
CA ASP A 170 20.55 -29.72 14.79
C ASP A 170 21.08 -30.09 13.40
N GLN A 171 20.36 -29.68 12.34
CA GLN A 171 20.68 -29.98 10.96
C GLN A 171 20.37 -28.75 10.08
N ASP A 172 20.98 -28.73 8.91
CA ASP A 172 20.66 -27.71 7.88
C ASP A 172 19.20 -27.82 7.45
N ARG A 173 18.56 -26.66 7.30
CA ARG A 173 17.17 -26.53 6.87
C ARG A 173 17.07 -25.62 5.66
N TYR A 174 16.22 -26.00 4.72
CA TYR A 174 15.84 -25.17 3.60
C TYR A 174 14.54 -24.41 3.94
N VAL A 175 14.59 -23.09 3.90
CA VAL A 175 13.42 -22.25 4.13
C VAL A 175 12.66 -22.08 2.83
N THR A 176 11.42 -22.55 2.78
CA THR A 176 10.52 -22.44 1.62
C THR A 176 9.56 -21.27 1.73
N GLY A 177 9.37 -20.75 2.93
CA GLY A 177 8.52 -19.61 3.17
C GLY A 177 8.72 -19.01 4.57
N VAL A 178 8.40 -17.74 4.69
CA VAL A 178 8.44 -16.99 5.94
C VAL A 178 7.18 -16.16 6.05
N GLU A 179 6.49 -16.27 7.16
CA GLU A 179 5.34 -15.45 7.48
C GLU A 179 5.57 -14.72 8.80
N VAL A 180 5.31 -13.43 8.82
CA VAL A 180 5.43 -12.60 10.02
C VAL A 180 4.04 -12.23 10.52
N ARG A 181 3.82 -12.45 11.81
CA ARG A 181 2.55 -12.12 12.49
C ARG A 181 2.84 -11.26 13.72
N PRO A 182 2.92 -9.94 13.57
CA PRO A 182 3.12 -9.04 14.71
C PRO A 182 1.98 -9.19 15.71
N GLY A 183 2.30 -9.19 17.00
CA GLY A 183 1.31 -9.22 18.08
C GLY A 183 0.38 -8.00 18.07
N ASN A 184 0.90 -6.86 17.61
CA ASN A 184 0.12 -5.66 17.33
C ASN A 184 0.50 -5.06 15.98
N ARG A 185 -0.28 -5.40 14.94
CA ARG A 185 -0.06 -4.93 13.56
C ARG A 185 -0.20 -3.42 13.38
N ARG A 186 -0.84 -2.74 14.32
CA ARG A 186 -1.06 -1.28 14.22
C ARG A 186 0.17 -0.45 14.56
N VAL A 187 1.14 -1.05 15.27
CA VAL A 187 2.35 -0.35 15.73
C VAL A 187 3.63 -0.92 15.14
N VAL A 188 3.57 -2.05 14.43
CA VAL A 188 4.74 -2.63 13.75
C VAL A 188 4.74 -2.17 12.31
N HIS A 189 5.71 -1.30 11.96
CA HIS A 189 5.85 -0.74 10.63
C HIS A 189 6.44 -1.75 9.63
N HIS A 190 7.47 -2.48 10.01
CA HIS A 190 8.04 -3.57 9.22
C HIS A 190 8.87 -4.51 10.10
N VAL A 191 9.18 -5.68 9.56
CA VAL A 191 10.10 -6.65 10.16
C VAL A 191 11.09 -7.10 9.10
N LEU A 192 12.38 -7.09 9.44
CA LEU A 192 13.45 -7.64 8.61
C LEU A 192 14.07 -8.84 9.35
N ILE A 193 14.29 -9.94 8.62
CA ILE A 193 14.77 -11.18 9.21
C ILE A 193 16.17 -11.48 8.66
N TYR A 194 17.15 -11.45 9.56
CA TYR A 194 18.54 -11.71 9.26
C TYR A 194 19.01 -13.03 9.84
N LEU A 195 20.00 -13.64 9.20
CA LEU A 195 20.69 -14.83 9.69
C LEU A 195 21.98 -14.43 10.40
N ASP A 196 22.19 -14.99 11.60
CA ASP A 196 23.38 -14.76 12.43
C ASP A 196 24.01 -16.10 12.82
N SER A 197 24.67 -16.77 11.87
CA SER A 197 25.36 -18.04 12.12
C SER A 197 26.58 -17.88 13.04
N ASN A 198 27.10 -16.66 13.18
CA ASN A 198 28.26 -16.36 13.99
C ASN A 198 27.93 -15.97 15.46
N GLY A 199 26.64 -15.87 15.78
CA GLY A 199 26.18 -15.51 17.11
C GLY A 199 26.54 -14.09 17.58
N LEU A 200 26.71 -13.14 16.65
CA LEU A 200 27.12 -11.77 16.96
C LEU A 200 26.01 -11.00 17.66
N ALA A 201 24.76 -11.22 17.27
CA ALA A 201 23.59 -10.59 17.90
C ALA A 201 23.45 -10.99 19.37
N ARG A 202 23.79 -12.22 19.74
CA ARG A 202 23.73 -12.72 21.12
C ARG A 202 24.65 -11.97 22.07
N LYS A 203 25.70 -11.33 21.56
CA LYS A 203 26.67 -10.54 22.33
C LYS A 203 26.21 -9.09 22.54
N LYS A 204 25.16 -8.66 21.84
CA LYS A 204 24.63 -7.32 21.95
C LYS A 204 23.65 -7.25 23.11
N VAL A 205 23.87 -6.27 23.97
CA VAL A 205 23.03 -6.00 25.14
C VAL A 205 22.43 -4.62 24.98
N SER A 206 21.16 -4.50 25.30
CA SER A 206 20.51 -3.18 25.33
C SER A 206 20.89 -2.41 26.59
N PRO A 207 21.36 -1.16 26.47
CA PRO A 207 21.64 -0.32 27.63
C PRO A 207 20.39 0.00 28.47
N ASP A 208 19.20 -0.06 27.87
CA ASP A 208 17.92 0.22 28.54
C ASP A 208 17.35 -0.96 29.33
N GLY A 209 18.02 -2.11 29.31
CA GLY A 209 17.59 -3.33 30.03
C GLY A 209 16.36 -4.01 29.44
N LYS A 210 15.81 -3.51 28.34
CA LYS A 210 14.65 -4.10 27.66
C LYS A 210 15.04 -5.33 26.81
N SER A 211 14.04 -6.08 26.37
CA SER A 211 14.24 -7.22 25.48
C SER A 211 14.79 -6.79 24.12
N GLY A 212 15.74 -7.55 23.58
CA GLY A 212 16.43 -7.21 22.33
C GLY A 212 17.45 -6.09 22.52
N TYR A 213 17.87 -5.48 21.41
CA TYR A 213 18.76 -4.32 21.42
C TYR A 213 18.35 -3.33 20.32
N GLU A 214 18.63 -2.06 20.56
CA GLU A 214 18.35 -0.99 19.59
C GLU A 214 19.38 -1.01 18.46
N SER A 215 18.93 -0.89 17.21
CA SER A 215 19.82 -0.78 16.06
C SER A 215 19.08 -0.22 14.84
N PHE A 216 19.43 0.98 14.42
CA PHE A 216 18.91 1.63 13.22
C PHE A 216 19.63 1.14 11.96
N GLY A 217 18.87 0.90 10.88
CA GLY A 217 19.43 0.60 9.56
C GLY A 217 19.93 -0.85 9.36
N GLY A 218 19.75 -1.73 10.35
CA GLY A 218 20.13 -3.14 10.26
C GLY A 218 20.51 -3.74 11.61
N PRO A 219 21.06 -4.97 11.65
CA PRO A 219 21.35 -5.66 12.91
C PRO A 219 22.62 -5.16 13.61
N GLY A 220 23.29 -4.13 13.07
CA GLY A 220 24.51 -3.56 13.64
C GLY A 220 25.76 -4.46 13.47
N PHE A 221 25.76 -5.37 12.52
CA PHE A 221 26.86 -6.18 12.03
C PHE A 221 26.50 -6.72 10.62
N VAL A 222 27.47 -7.29 9.94
CA VAL A 222 27.20 -7.95 8.64
C VAL A 222 26.57 -9.30 8.89
N PRO A 223 25.28 -9.50 8.55
CA PRO A 223 24.61 -10.78 8.74
C PRO A 223 25.14 -11.83 7.77
N THR A 224 25.01 -13.12 8.11
CA THR A 224 25.41 -14.22 7.22
C THR A 224 24.39 -14.48 6.10
N GLY A 225 23.22 -13.87 6.18
CA GLY A 225 22.17 -13.91 5.18
C GLY A 225 20.91 -13.19 5.66
N ALA A 226 19.88 -13.23 4.82
CA ALA A 226 18.56 -12.69 5.15
C ALA A 226 17.47 -13.61 4.60
N LEU A 227 16.35 -13.71 5.31
CA LEU A 227 15.17 -14.46 4.88
C LEU A 227 14.10 -13.56 4.25
N GLY A 228 14.35 -12.26 4.19
CA GLY A 228 13.40 -11.27 3.70
C GLY A 228 12.81 -10.40 4.79
N GLY A 229 11.67 -9.81 4.49
CA GLY A 229 10.99 -8.90 5.39
C GLY A 229 9.48 -8.96 5.24
N TRP A 230 8.81 -8.30 6.15
CA TRP A 230 7.37 -8.09 6.16
C TRP A 230 7.08 -6.59 6.34
N ALA A 231 6.09 -6.09 5.61
CA ALA A 231 5.46 -4.80 5.83
C ALA A 231 3.94 -4.97 5.71
N PRO A 232 3.12 -4.13 6.38
CA PRO A 232 1.67 -4.18 6.30
C PRO A 232 1.11 -4.03 4.89
#